data_b13471d40f0cfee28240422862e68a6f
#
_entry.id   b13471d40f0cfee28240422862e68a6f
#
_cell.length_a   1.000
_cell.length_b   1.000
_cell.length_c   1.000
_cell.angle_alpha   90.00
_cell.angle_beta   90.00
_cell.angle_gamma   90.00
#
_symmetry.space_group_name_H-M   'P 1'
#
loop_
_entity.id
_entity.type
_entity.pdbx_description
1 polymer ?
#
loop_
_entity_poly.entity_id
_entity_poly.type
_entity_poly.pdbx_seq_one_letter_code
_entity_poly.pdbx_strand_id
1 'polypeptide(L)'
;MIQGNPNLDPNKAPARVILNEVNSNNPSQIKGFLEVAGGKAQVIVANPSGIICNGCGTINAGRMTLTTGKPQFNQDGSLAGYQVERGVIRVEGGGLNADSRHDTQYVDLLARAVEINSGVWAKEKIAIVAGKNKVDTQNKATPIESQVAQPEFAIDMGQMGGMYSGYIHMVGTEKGVGVRNQGGHIQADKTLTVKSNGQLVWQSAKTQEAVTQANGDITLLAKDNLIHQGKLHSGGV
;
A
#
# COMPACT_ATOMS: atom_id res chain seq x y z
N MET A 1 -10.75 19.71 22.37
CA MET A 1 -11.46 20.42 21.28
C MET A 1 -10.40 20.95 20.34
N ILE A 2 -10.43 20.58 19.05
CA ILE A 2 -9.48 21.09 18.05
C ILE A 2 -9.94 22.50 17.68
N GLN A 3 -9.11 23.51 17.91
CA GLN A 3 -9.39 24.88 17.46
C GLN A 3 -9.17 24.98 15.95
N GLY A 4 -10.08 25.64 15.24
CA GLY A 4 -9.90 25.97 13.83
C GLY A 4 -8.68 26.87 13.64
N ASN A 5 -7.94 26.68 12.54
CA ASN A 5 -6.82 27.55 12.20
C ASN A 5 -7.37 28.92 11.78
N PRO A 6 -7.07 30.02 12.52
CA PRO A 6 -7.60 31.35 12.21
C PRO A 6 -7.09 31.91 10.87
N ASN A 7 -6.03 31.31 10.30
CA ASN A 7 -5.48 31.71 8.99
C ASN A 7 -6.18 31.03 7.80
N LEU A 8 -7.13 30.13 8.04
CA LEU A 8 -7.94 29.53 6.98
C LEU A 8 -9.14 30.43 6.68
N ASP A 9 -9.31 30.76 5.41
CA ASP A 9 -10.48 31.48 4.93
C ASP A 9 -11.73 30.60 5.10
N PRO A 10 -12.71 30.98 5.93
CA PRO A 10 -13.91 30.17 6.19
C PRO A 10 -14.78 29.97 4.95
N ASN A 11 -14.59 30.79 3.90
CA ASN A 11 -15.34 30.69 2.64
C ASN A 11 -14.66 29.75 1.62
N LYS A 12 -13.45 29.28 1.88
CA LYS A 12 -12.77 28.32 1.00
C LYS A 12 -13.13 26.88 1.38
N ALA A 13 -13.29 26.06 0.36
CA ALA A 13 -13.47 24.62 0.55
C ALA A 13 -12.28 24.02 1.33
N PRO A 14 -12.52 23.04 2.24
CA PRO A 14 -11.44 22.40 2.98
C PRO A 14 -10.48 21.68 2.03
N ALA A 15 -9.24 21.49 2.48
CA ALA A 15 -8.23 20.76 1.73
C ALA A 15 -8.72 19.33 1.42
N ARG A 16 -8.59 18.90 0.17
CA ARG A 16 -8.92 17.52 -0.26
C ARG A 16 -7.76 16.55 -0.09
N VAL A 17 -6.53 17.08 -0.05
CA VAL A 17 -5.30 16.31 0.08
C VAL A 17 -4.43 16.97 1.15
N ILE A 18 -3.95 16.16 2.08
CA ILE A 18 -2.98 16.54 3.11
C ILE A 18 -1.72 15.74 2.83
N LEU A 19 -0.66 16.41 2.41
CA LEU A 19 0.63 15.80 2.12
C LEU A 19 1.62 16.09 3.24
N ASN A 20 2.14 15.03 3.84
CA ASN A 20 3.26 15.05 4.78
C ASN A 20 4.50 14.52 4.04
N GLU A 21 5.35 15.40 3.57
CA GLU A 21 6.61 15.05 2.94
C GLU A 21 7.75 15.11 3.95
N VAL A 22 8.47 13.98 4.07
CA VAL A 22 9.60 13.83 5.00
C VAL A 22 10.89 13.76 4.19
N ASN A 23 11.77 14.73 4.41
CA ASN A 23 13.05 14.86 3.71
C ASN A 23 14.25 14.41 4.57
N SER A 24 14.00 13.56 5.59
CA SER A 24 15.07 13.00 6.42
C SER A 24 15.68 11.74 5.80
N ASN A 25 16.88 11.39 6.27
CA ASN A 25 17.55 10.14 5.86
C ASN A 25 17.09 8.92 6.69
N ASN A 26 16.16 9.10 7.62
CA ASN A 26 15.65 8.04 8.47
C ASN A 26 14.23 7.65 8.06
N PRO A 27 13.84 6.36 8.15
CA PRO A 27 12.47 5.93 7.96
C PRO A 27 11.50 6.60 8.94
N SER A 28 10.30 6.93 8.48
CA SER A 28 9.21 7.39 9.34
C SER A 28 8.63 6.21 10.12
N GLN A 29 8.44 6.37 11.43
CA GLN A 29 7.72 5.43 12.27
C GLN A 29 6.35 5.98 12.60
N ILE A 30 5.29 5.32 12.13
CA ILE A 30 3.91 5.72 12.41
C ILE A 30 3.31 4.71 13.40
N LYS A 31 3.07 5.18 14.62
CA LYS A 31 2.54 4.39 15.75
C LYS A 31 1.26 5.03 16.29
N GLY A 32 0.20 4.99 15.49
CA GLY A 32 -1.09 5.59 15.85
C GLY A 32 -1.81 6.18 14.65
N PHE A 33 -2.94 6.82 14.90
CA PHE A 33 -3.83 7.31 13.87
C PHE A 33 -3.58 8.76 13.52
N LEU A 34 -3.64 9.08 12.24
CA LEU A 34 -3.66 10.42 11.69
C LEU A 34 -5.12 10.85 11.51
N GLU A 35 -5.56 11.86 12.26
CA GLU A 35 -6.93 12.35 12.20
C GLU A 35 -7.02 13.59 11.31
N VAL A 36 -8.01 13.60 10.41
CA VAL A 36 -8.35 14.78 9.62
C VAL A 36 -9.43 15.57 10.37
N ALA A 37 -9.07 16.74 10.86
CA ALA A 37 -10.01 17.66 11.48
C ALA A 37 -10.80 18.42 10.40
N GLY A 38 -12.13 18.26 10.39
CA GLY A 38 -13.02 18.93 9.44
C GLY A 38 -13.52 18.03 8.30
N GLY A 39 -13.48 18.53 7.07
CA GLY A 39 -13.92 17.77 5.90
C GLY A 39 -13.01 16.58 5.59
N LYS A 40 -13.59 15.48 5.14
CA LYS A 40 -12.85 14.26 4.77
C LYS A 40 -11.82 14.54 3.67
N ALA A 41 -10.57 14.11 3.86
CA ALA A 41 -9.47 14.33 2.93
C ALA A 41 -8.67 13.03 2.67
N GLN A 42 -7.85 13.05 1.62
CA GLN A 42 -6.77 12.07 1.43
C GLN A 42 -5.58 12.47 2.31
N VAL A 43 -5.02 11.52 3.04
CA VAL A 43 -3.78 11.69 3.80
C VAL A 43 -2.65 10.97 3.08
N ILE A 44 -1.57 11.68 2.79
CA ILE A 44 -0.36 11.16 2.15
C ILE A 44 0.81 11.34 3.10
N VAL A 45 1.55 10.27 3.34
CA VAL A 45 2.87 10.32 3.99
C VAL A 45 3.90 9.85 2.98
N ALA A 46 4.83 10.72 2.61
CA ALA A 46 5.89 10.48 1.65
C ALA A 46 7.25 10.55 2.34
N ASN A 47 8.00 9.44 2.35
CA ASN A 47 9.38 9.40 2.86
C ASN A 47 10.25 8.45 2.03
N PRO A 48 11.15 8.99 1.18
CA PRO A 48 12.05 8.17 0.37
C PRO A 48 13.00 7.25 1.16
N SER A 49 13.18 7.49 2.45
CA SER A 49 14.01 6.65 3.32
C SER A 49 13.27 5.46 3.91
N GLY A 50 11.96 5.38 3.72
CA GLY A 50 11.12 4.28 4.17
C GLY A 50 10.05 4.71 5.17
N ILE A 51 9.09 3.82 5.40
CA ILE A 51 7.98 4.00 6.35
C ILE A 51 7.75 2.71 7.09
N ILE A 52 7.65 2.79 8.41
CA ILE A 52 7.27 1.68 9.28
C ILE A 52 5.92 2.01 9.91
N CYS A 53 4.92 1.21 9.58
CA CYS A 53 3.58 1.30 10.16
C CYS A 53 3.42 0.21 11.22
N ASN A 54 3.26 0.62 12.46
CA ASN A 54 3.03 -0.28 13.59
C ASN A 54 1.83 0.21 14.39
N GLY A 55 0.65 -0.30 14.06
CA GLY A 55 -0.63 0.19 14.59
C GLY A 55 -1.00 1.56 14.01
N CYS A 56 -0.63 1.82 12.77
CA CYS A 56 -0.96 3.07 12.10
C CYS A 56 -2.33 3.02 11.41
N GLY A 57 -2.90 4.18 11.15
CA GLY A 57 -4.15 4.29 10.43
C GLY A 57 -4.61 5.72 10.26
N THR A 58 -5.81 5.91 9.76
CA THR A 58 -6.41 7.23 9.60
C THR A 58 -7.82 7.29 10.17
N ILE A 59 -8.19 8.47 10.66
CA ILE A 59 -9.55 8.82 11.09
C ILE A 59 -10.03 9.96 10.21
N ASN A 60 -11.26 9.86 9.71
CA ASN A 60 -11.89 10.84 8.83
C ASN A 60 -11.08 11.11 7.54
N ALA A 61 -10.40 10.07 7.03
CA ALA A 61 -9.71 10.12 5.74
C ALA A 61 -10.36 9.14 4.75
N GLY A 62 -10.65 9.60 3.54
CA GLY A 62 -11.18 8.74 2.49
C GLY A 62 -10.13 7.82 1.89
N ARG A 63 -8.87 8.27 1.89
CA ARG A 63 -7.72 7.55 1.35
C ARG A 63 -6.49 7.80 2.21
N MET A 64 -5.73 6.75 2.47
CA MET A 64 -4.41 6.82 3.06
C MET A 64 -3.38 6.33 2.04
N THR A 65 -2.41 7.17 1.70
CA THR A 65 -1.30 6.79 0.83
C THR A 65 0.01 6.86 1.61
N LEU A 66 0.68 5.73 1.74
CA LEU A 66 2.06 5.65 2.21
C LEU A 66 2.96 5.46 1.00
N THR A 67 3.97 6.32 0.84
CA THR A 67 4.85 6.23 -0.32
C THR A 67 6.30 6.52 0.03
N THR A 68 7.22 5.77 -0.59
CA THR A 68 8.63 6.11 -0.62
C THR A 68 9.01 6.94 -1.85
N GLY A 69 8.01 7.28 -2.67
CA GLY A 69 8.18 8.15 -3.82
C GLY A 69 8.23 9.63 -3.43
N LYS A 70 9.03 10.40 -4.15
CA LYS A 70 9.01 11.87 -4.09
C LYS A 70 7.76 12.37 -4.80
N PRO A 71 6.93 13.21 -4.16
CA PRO A 71 5.77 13.82 -4.81
C PRO A 71 6.18 14.63 -6.04
N GLN A 72 5.38 14.55 -7.09
CA GLN A 72 5.52 15.30 -8.33
C GLN A 72 4.29 16.16 -8.52
N PHE A 73 4.47 17.39 -8.95
CA PHE A 73 3.39 18.35 -9.11
C PHE A 73 3.27 18.83 -10.54
N ASN A 74 2.06 19.11 -10.96
CA ASN A 74 1.76 19.80 -12.22
C ASN A 74 2.08 21.29 -12.09
N GLN A 75 2.07 22.00 -13.22
CA GLN A 75 2.32 23.45 -13.24
C GLN A 75 1.30 24.27 -12.44
N ASP A 76 0.08 23.76 -12.28
CA ASP A 76 -0.98 24.36 -11.49
C ASP A 76 -0.88 24.06 -9.98
N GLY A 77 0.18 23.33 -9.54
CA GLY A 77 0.40 22.93 -8.17
C GLY A 77 -0.40 21.69 -7.73
N SER A 78 -1.20 21.09 -8.60
CA SER A 78 -1.87 19.84 -8.27
C SER A 78 -0.90 18.66 -8.25
N LEU A 79 -1.19 17.63 -7.44
CA LEU A 79 -0.37 16.42 -7.36
C LEU A 79 -0.49 15.63 -8.68
N ALA A 80 0.64 15.40 -9.34
CA ALA A 80 0.74 14.58 -10.56
C ALA A 80 0.97 13.10 -10.25
N GLY A 81 1.64 12.81 -9.13
CA GLY A 81 2.00 11.44 -8.73
C GLY A 81 3.28 11.40 -7.91
N TYR A 82 4.01 10.29 -8.03
CA TYR A 82 5.20 10.02 -7.22
C TYR A 82 6.31 9.40 -8.07
N GLN A 83 7.56 9.75 -7.78
CA GLN A 83 8.72 9.08 -8.34
C GLN A 83 9.36 8.20 -7.27
N VAL A 84 9.17 6.88 -7.41
CA VAL A 84 9.66 5.86 -6.49
C VAL A 84 10.98 5.29 -7.01
N GLU A 85 12.05 5.41 -6.24
CA GLU A 85 13.37 4.87 -6.60
C GLU A 85 13.94 3.94 -5.54
N ARG A 86 13.64 4.19 -4.27
CA ARG A 86 14.19 3.48 -3.12
C ARG A 86 13.18 3.42 -1.97
N GLY A 87 13.61 2.81 -0.87
CA GLY A 87 12.87 2.75 0.39
C GLY A 87 11.90 1.57 0.46
N VAL A 88 11.60 1.18 1.68
CA VAL A 88 10.71 0.06 1.99
C VAL A 88 9.57 0.58 2.86
N ILE A 89 8.36 0.13 2.57
CA ILE A 89 7.23 0.25 3.50
C ILE A 89 7.10 -1.07 4.23
N ARG A 90 7.10 -1.02 5.58
CA ARG A 90 6.83 -2.18 6.44
C ARG A 90 5.54 -1.97 7.21
N VAL A 91 4.67 -2.97 7.17
CA VAL A 91 3.51 -3.06 8.05
C VAL A 91 3.76 -4.18 9.05
N GLU A 92 3.81 -3.83 10.33
CA GLU A 92 4.16 -4.76 11.39
C GLU A 92 3.35 -4.52 12.67
N GLY A 93 3.53 -5.39 13.67
CA GLY A 93 2.93 -5.23 15.00
C GLY A 93 1.42 -5.03 14.95
N GLY A 94 0.95 -3.84 15.30
CA GLY A 94 -0.49 -3.50 15.31
C GLY A 94 -1.14 -3.31 13.93
N GLY A 95 -0.40 -3.48 12.82
CA GLY A 95 -0.96 -3.40 11.46
C GLY A 95 -1.31 -1.99 11.00
N LEU A 96 -2.05 -1.93 9.89
CA LEU A 96 -2.53 -0.70 9.28
C LEU A 96 -4.07 -0.70 9.24
N ASN A 97 -4.71 0.31 9.84
CA ASN A 97 -6.16 0.44 10.02
C ASN A 97 -6.80 -0.78 10.73
N ALA A 98 -6.11 -1.36 11.70
CA ALA A 98 -6.56 -2.55 12.42
C ALA A 98 -7.64 -2.29 13.49
N ASP A 99 -8.18 -1.09 13.58
CA ASP A 99 -9.24 -0.76 14.53
C ASP A 99 -10.64 -1.04 13.98
N SER A 100 -11.62 -1.07 14.86
CA SER A 100 -13.00 -1.38 14.53
C SER A 100 -13.71 -0.32 13.68
N ARG A 101 -13.13 0.85 13.51
CA ARG A 101 -13.76 1.97 12.79
C ARG A 101 -13.73 1.80 11.28
N HIS A 102 -12.65 1.22 10.71
CA HIS A 102 -12.48 0.90 9.29
C HIS A 102 -13.10 1.93 8.31
N ASP A 103 -12.96 3.24 8.60
CA ASP A 103 -13.62 4.27 7.81
C ASP A 103 -12.78 4.69 6.58
N THR A 104 -11.51 4.26 6.52
CA THR A 104 -10.61 4.48 5.39
C THR A 104 -11.04 3.61 4.22
N GLN A 105 -11.47 4.25 3.13
CA GLN A 105 -11.97 3.53 1.96
C GLN A 105 -10.83 2.94 1.12
N TYR A 106 -9.73 3.70 0.94
CA TYR A 106 -8.62 3.33 0.07
C TYR A 106 -7.30 3.38 0.83
N VAL A 107 -6.49 2.35 0.67
CA VAL A 107 -5.11 2.29 1.16
C VAL A 107 -4.19 2.05 -0.02
N ASP A 108 -3.22 2.94 -0.24
CA ASP A 108 -2.18 2.79 -1.25
C ASP A 108 -0.81 2.67 -0.59
N LEU A 109 -0.06 1.63 -0.94
CA LEU A 109 1.33 1.42 -0.54
C LEU A 109 2.19 1.46 -1.80
N LEU A 110 2.92 2.58 -1.99
CA LEU A 110 3.68 2.87 -3.19
C LEU A 110 5.16 2.99 -2.84
N ALA A 111 5.94 1.93 -3.08
CA ALA A 111 7.32 1.88 -2.61
C ALA A 111 8.24 1.08 -3.54
N ARG A 112 9.55 1.16 -3.31
CA ARG A 112 10.49 0.26 -3.99
C ARG A 112 10.26 -1.20 -3.60
N ALA A 113 10.02 -1.44 -2.31
CA ALA A 113 9.58 -2.73 -1.79
C ALA A 113 8.56 -2.54 -0.67
N VAL A 114 7.69 -3.53 -0.47
CA VAL A 114 6.66 -3.55 0.57
C VAL A 114 6.71 -4.86 1.32
N GLU A 115 6.84 -4.79 2.65
CA GLU A 115 6.83 -5.93 3.55
C GLU A 115 5.57 -5.90 4.40
N ILE A 116 4.76 -6.95 4.35
CA ILE A 116 3.49 -7.09 5.08
C ILE A 116 3.65 -8.16 6.15
N ASN A 117 3.98 -7.75 7.35
CA ASN A 117 4.18 -8.63 8.51
C ASN A 117 3.06 -8.50 9.56
N SER A 118 1.99 -7.81 9.23
CA SER A 118 0.76 -7.69 10.01
C SER A 118 -0.41 -7.35 9.09
N GLY A 119 -1.62 -7.24 9.63
CA GLY A 119 -2.83 -6.99 8.85
C GLY A 119 -2.90 -5.57 8.25
N VAL A 120 -3.47 -5.48 7.06
CA VAL A 120 -3.81 -4.24 6.35
C VAL A 120 -5.29 -4.25 6.02
N TRP A 121 -6.03 -3.21 6.41
CA TRP A 121 -7.46 -3.10 6.17
C TRP A 121 -7.83 -1.83 5.40
N ALA A 122 -8.72 -1.98 4.43
CA ALA A 122 -9.39 -0.88 3.75
C ALA A 122 -10.80 -1.31 3.36
N LYS A 123 -11.75 -0.39 3.40
CA LYS A 123 -13.14 -0.74 3.10
C LYS A 123 -13.35 -1.11 1.62
N GLU A 124 -12.81 -0.31 0.72
CA GLU A 124 -13.07 -0.47 -0.72
C GLU A 124 -11.88 -1.11 -1.45
N LYS A 125 -10.65 -0.60 -1.24
CA LYS A 125 -9.51 -1.07 -2.01
C LYS A 125 -8.18 -0.92 -1.29
N ILE A 126 -7.36 -1.96 -1.35
CA ILE A 126 -5.93 -1.94 -1.09
C ILE A 126 -5.21 -2.00 -2.43
N ALA A 127 -4.31 -1.03 -2.70
CA ALA A 127 -3.44 -1.03 -3.85
C ALA A 127 -1.97 -1.00 -3.40
N ILE A 128 -1.19 -1.96 -3.88
CA ILE A 128 0.26 -2.03 -3.65
C ILE A 128 0.96 -1.95 -5.00
N VAL A 129 1.80 -0.94 -5.18
CA VAL A 129 2.66 -0.80 -6.36
C VAL A 129 4.10 -0.76 -5.89
N ALA A 130 4.84 -1.80 -6.22
CA ALA A 130 6.22 -1.96 -5.78
C ALA A 130 7.19 -2.03 -6.97
N GLY A 131 8.35 -1.40 -6.81
CA GLY A 131 9.40 -1.29 -7.81
C GLY A 131 9.80 0.15 -8.10
N LYS A 132 10.74 0.32 -9.03
CA LYS A 132 11.17 1.64 -9.51
C LYS A 132 10.17 2.17 -10.53
N ASN A 133 9.41 3.20 -10.15
CA ASN A 133 8.30 3.68 -10.95
C ASN A 133 8.09 5.19 -10.84
N LYS A 134 7.55 5.77 -11.91
CA LYS A 134 6.64 6.91 -11.79
C LYS A 134 5.24 6.36 -11.60
N VAL A 135 4.59 6.75 -10.53
CA VAL A 135 3.22 6.29 -10.20
C VAL A 135 2.31 7.51 -10.23
N ASP A 136 1.27 7.49 -11.04
CA ASP A 136 0.29 8.59 -11.09
C ASP A 136 -0.72 8.53 -9.92
N THR A 137 -1.59 9.50 -9.85
CA THR A 137 -2.63 9.59 -8.79
C THR A 137 -3.70 8.49 -8.86
N GLN A 138 -3.72 7.70 -9.93
CA GLN A 138 -4.59 6.53 -10.13
C GLN A 138 -3.86 5.20 -9.87
N ASN A 139 -2.62 5.26 -9.36
CA ASN A 139 -1.74 4.12 -9.10
C ASN A 139 -1.28 3.38 -10.38
N LYS A 140 -1.32 4.03 -11.54
CA LYS A 140 -0.72 3.50 -12.75
C LYS A 140 0.78 3.72 -12.70
N ALA A 141 1.53 2.62 -12.80
CA ALA A 141 2.98 2.63 -12.75
C ALA A 141 3.60 2.66 -14.14
N THR A 142 4.62 3.49 -14.28
CA THR A 142 5.55 3.49 -15.42
C THR A 142 6.94 3.21 -14.90
N PRO A 143 7.56 2.04 -15.21
CA PRO A 143 8.91 1.70 -14.77
C PRO A 143 9.95 2.74 -15.18
N ILE A 144 10.94 2.96 -14.31
CA ILE A 144 12.08 3.85 -14.57
C ILE A 144 13.40 3.14 -14.34
N GLU A 145 14.44 3.56 -15.04
CA GLU A 145 15.80 3.09 -14.82
C GLU A 145 16.39 3.69 -13.54
N SER A 146 17.16 2.91 -12.80
CA SER A 146 17.88 3.37 -11.62
C SER A 146 19.05 2.42 -11.31
N GLN A 147 20.13 2.97 -10.77
CA GLN A 147 21.34 2.24 -10.36
C GLN A 147 21.22 1.59 -8.96
N VAL A 148 20.12 1.81 -8.24
CA VAL A 148 19.92 1.24 -6.91
C VAL A 148 19.72 -0.27 -7.03
N ALA A 149 20.41 -1.05 -6.19
CA ALA A 149 20.34 -2.50 -6.18
C ALA A 149 18.89 -3.02 -6.02
N GLN A 150 18.58 -4.12 -6.70
CA GLN A 150 17.25 -4.72 -6.65
C GLN A 150 16.99 -5.35 -5.27
N PRO A 151 15.76 -5.23 -4.72
CA PRO A 151 15.36 -6.01 -3.57
C PRO A 151 15.17 -7.48 -3.97
N GLU A 152 15.21 -8.39 -3.00
CA GLU A 152 14.92 -9.80 -3.25
C GLU A 152 13.47 -10.01 -3.70
N PHE A 153 12.52 -9.33 -3.03
CA PHE A 153 11.12 -9.28 -3.42
C PHE A 153 10.61 -7.84 -3.46
N ALA A 154 9.76 -7.55 -4.44
CA ALA A 154 9.07 -6.27 -4.54
C ALA A 154 7.95 -6.17 -3.50
N ILE A 155 7.22 -7.27 -3.28
CA ILE A 155 6.19 -7.41 -2.25
C ILE A 155 6.47 -8.73 -1.54
N ASP A 156 6.63 -8.65 -0.22
CA ASP A 156 6.87 -9.81 0.64
C ASP A 156 5.86 -9.82 1.78
N MET A 157 4.99 -10.81 1.80
CA MET A 157 4.04 -11.02 2.88
C MET A 157 4.48 -12.18 3.74
N GLY A 158 4.80 -11.88 4.99
CA GLY A 158 5.18 -12.87 5.99
C GLY A 158 3.98 -13.64 6.55
N GLN A 159 4.26 -14.60 7.39
CA GLN A 159 3.28 -15.48 8.01
C GLN A 159 2.18 -14.74 8.78
N MET A 160 2.52 -13.67 9.49
CA MET A 160 1.56 -12.84 10.24
C MET A 160 0.92 -11.75 9.40
N GLY A 161 1.30 -11.64 8.12
CA GLY A 161 0.73 -10.67 7.19
C GLY A 161 -0.70 -11.02 6.82
N GLY A 162 -1.48 -9.98 6.51
CA GLY A 162 -2.83 -10.17 6.01
C GLY A 162 -3.34 -8.94 5.27
N MET A 163 -4.29 -9.13 4.37
CA MET A 163 -4.96 -8.05 3.65
C MET A 163 -6.45 -8.32 3.57
N TYR A 164 -7.25 -7.30 3.90
CA TYR A 164 -8.70 -7.39 4.00
C TYR A 164 -9.34 -6.16 3.36
N SER A 165 -10.06 -6.36 2.25
CA SER A 165 -10.68 -5.23 1.53
C SER A 165 -11.70 -5.71 0.50
N GLY A 166 -12.48 -4.76 -0.05
CA GLY A 166 -13.33 -5.04 -1.22
C GLY A 166 -12.52 -5.51 -2.43
N TYR A 167 -11.54 -4.71 -2.85
CA TYR A 167 -10.60 -5.04 -3.92
C TYR A 167 -9.18 -5.05 -3.41
N ILE A 168 -8.39 -6.01 -3.85
CA ILE A 168 -6.95 -6.06 -3.56
C ILE A 168 -6.18 -6.13 -4.88
N HIS A 169 -5.28 -5.16 -5.08
CA HIS A 169 -4.46 -5.05 -6.28
C HIS A 169 -2.99 -4.90 -5.91
N MET A 170 -2.17 -5.87 -6.31
CA MET A 170 -0.73 -5.89 -6.06
C MET A 170 0.03 -5.98 -7.37
N VAL A 171 1.03 -5.10 -7.55
CA VAL A 171 1.87 -5.07 -8.75
C VAL A 171 3.33 -4.92 -8.36
N GLY A 172 4.14 -5.93 -8.66
CA GLY A 172 5.59 -5.85 -8.70
C GLY A 172 6.03 -5.53 -10.13
N THR A 173 6.58 -4.35 -10.36
CA THR A 173 6.84 -3.84 -11.72
C THR A 173 8.24 -4.12 -12.21
N GLU A 174 9.18 -4.40 -11.32
CA GLU A 174 10.59 -4.52 -11.64
C GLU A 174 10.91 -5.90 -12.22
N LYS A 175 11.61 -5.92 -13.35
CA LYS A 175 11.95 -7.16 -14.07
C LYS A 175 12.81 -8.08 -13.20
N GLY A 176 12.40 -9.34 -13.08
CA GLY A 176 13.10 -10.37 -12.32
C GLY A 176 12.89 -10.29 -10.80
N VAL A 177 12.22 -9.24 -10.29
CA VAL A 177 11.93 -9.09 -8.86
C VAL A 177 10.55 -9.69 -8.56
N GLY A 178 10.53 -10.65 -7.65
CA GLY A 178 9.34 -11.44 -7.35
C GLY A 178 8.35 -10.77 -6.40
N VAL A 179 7.19 -11.42 -6.30
CA VAL A 179 6.17 -11.18 -5.26
C VAL A 179 5.98 -12.47 -4.48
N ARG A 180 6.00 -12.40 -3.15
CA ARG A 180 5.93 -13.57 -2.27
C ARG A 180 4.87 -13.44 -1.19
N ASN A 181 4.16 -14.55 -0.92
CA ASN A 181 3.34 -14.76 0.27
C ASN A 181 3.83 -16.03 0.98
N GLN A 182 4.19 -15.92 2.26
CA GLN A 182 4.71 -17.00 3.10
C GLN A 182 3.73 -17.35 4.24
N GLY A 183 2.53 -17.76 3.91
CA GLY A 183 1.51 -18.14 4.90
C GLY A 183 0.61 -16.99 5.35
N GLY A 184 0.70 -15.82 4.75
CA GLY A 184 -0.21 -14.71 5.03
C GLY A 184 -1.63 -14.94 4.49
N HIS A 185 -2.60 -14.30 5.12
CA HIS A 185 -4.03 -14.41 4.79
C HIS A 185 -4.50 -13.24 3.93
N ILE A 186 -5.16 -13.53 2.81
CA ILE A 186 -5.72 -12.51 1.91
C ILE A 186 -7.21 -12.77 1.73
N GLN A 187 -8.01 -11.76 2.01
CA GLN A 187 -9.45 -11.79 1.79
C GLN A 187 -9.92 -10.56 1.03
N ALA A 188 -10.46 -10.78 -0.16
CA ALA A 188 -11.12 -9.76 -0.96
C ALA A 188 -12.63 -10.04 -1.03
N ASP A 189 -13.47 -9.04 -0.69
CA ASP A 189 -14.92 -9.20 -0.82
C ASP A 189 -15.38 -9.18 -2.28
N LYS A 190 -14.52 -8.74 -3.20
CA LYS A 190 -14.80 -8.68 -4.64
C LYS A 190 -13.69 -9.40 -5.40
N THR A 191 -12.63 -8.70 -5.83
CA THR A 191 -11.59 -9.31 -6.66
C THR A 191 -10.18 -9.12 -6.08
N LEU A 192 -9.34 -10.10 -6.33
CA LEU A 192 -7.91 -10.06 -6.08
C LEU A 192 -7.14 -10.10 -7.39
N THR A 193 -6.22 -9.17 -7.58
CA THR A 193 -5.28 -9.19 -8.71
C THR A 193 -3.86 -9.06 -8.20
N VAL A 194 -3.00 -9.99 -8.56
CA VAL A 194 -1.56 -9.97 -8.27
C VAL A 194 -0.78 -10.09 -9.57
N LYS A 195 0.11 -9.13 -9.84
CA LYS A 195 0.99 -9.12 -11.00
C LYS A 195 2.44 -9.00 -10.55
N SER A 196 3.30 -9.87 -11.07
CA SER A 196 4.74 -9.84 -10.83
C SER A 196 5.49 -9.81 -12.15
N ASN A 197 6.41 -8.88 -12.30
CA ASN A 197 7.34 -8.85 -13.44
C ASN A 197 8.58 -9.75 -13.21
N GLY A 198 8.52 -10.62 -12.23
CA GLY A 198 9.41 -11.71 -11.87
C GLY A 198 8.58 -12.93 -11.50
N GLN A 199 9.10 -13.72 -10.58
CA GLN A 199 8.38 -14.86 -10.03
C GLN A 199 7.25 -14.45 -9.10
N LEU A 200 6.24 -15.31 -8.97
CA LEU A 200 5.19 -15.23 -7.98
C LEU A 200 5.21 -16.48 -7.12
N VAL A 201 5.48 -16.32 -5.83
CA VAL A 201 5.61 -17.43 -4.88
C VAL A 201 4.54 -17.32 -3.82
N TRP A 202 3.60 -18.26 -3.82
CA TRP A 202 2.53 -18.40 -2.85
C TRP A 202 2.70 -19.71 -2.12
N GLN A 203 3.17 -19.67 -0.89
CA GLN A 203 3.48 -20.87 -0.12
C GLN A 203 3.01 -20.77 1.32
N SER A 204 2.61 -21.89 1.87
CA SER A 204 2.28 -21.99 3.28
C SER A 204 3.55 -21.95 4.13
N ALA A 205 3.47 -21.33 5.30
CA ALA A 205 4.51 -21.45 6.31
C ALA A 205 4.41 -22.83 7.01
N LYS A 206 5.46 -23.23 7.75
CA LYS A 206 5.47 -24.52 8.48
C LYS A 206 4.31 -24.67 9.46
N THR A 207 3.86 -23.58 10.05
CA THR A 207 2.84 -23.54 11.11
C THR A 207 1.54 -22.90 10.67
N GLN A 208 1.47 -22.35 9.48
CA GLN A 208 0.29 -21.63 8.98
C GLN A 208 0.14 -21.81 7.47
N GLU A 209 -1.04 -22.24 7.08
CA GLU A 209 -1.40 -22.35 5.68
C GLU A 209 -1.69 -20.97 5.09
N ALA A 210 -1.14 -20.68 3.89
CA ALA A 210 -1.50 -19.50 3.14
C ALA A 210 -2.93 -19.64 2.60
N VAL A 211 -3.83 -18.78 3.04
CA VAL A 211 -5.22 -18.76 2.58
C VAL A 211 -5.47 -17.48 1.79
N THR A 212 -5.90 -17.65 0.57
CA THR A 212 -6.24 -16.54 -0.31
C THR A 212 -7.65 -16.75 -0.84
N GLN A 213 -8.53 -15.80 -0.57
CA GLN A 213 -9.91 -15.89 -1.00
C GLN A 213 -10.43 -14.58 -1.59
N ALA A 214 -11.31 -14.71 -2.57
CA ALA A 214 -12.10 -13.61 -3.11
C ALA A 214 -13.51 -14.10 -3.42
N ASN A 215 -14.53 -13.25 -3.18
CA ASN A 215 -15.90 -13.57 -3.56
C ASN A 215 -16.13 -13.47 -5.08
N GLY A 216 -15.27 -12.75 -5.80
CA GLY A 216 -15.18 -12.73 -7.26
C GLY A 216 -13.89 -13.37 -7.74
N ASP A 217 -13.29 -12.83 -8.80
CA ASP A 217 -12.14 -13.41 -9.47
C ASP A 217 -10.84 -13.26 -8.68
N ILE A 218 -9.99 -14.26 -8.78
CA ILE A 218 -8.58 -14.22 -8.39
C ILE A 218 -7.71 -14.30 -9.64
N THR A 219 -6.90 -13.28 -9.87
CA THR A 219 -5.95 -13.22 -10.99
C THR A 219 -4.52 -13.20 -10.45
N LEU A 220 -3.74 -14.22 -10.75
CA LEU A 220 -2.31 -14.33 -10.42
C LEU A 220 -1.50 -14.38 -11.71
N LEU A 221 -0.68 -13.35 -11.97
CA LEU A 221 0.14 -13.24 -13.18
C LEU A 221 1.61 -13.08 -12.80
N ALA A 222 2.42 -14.05 -13.21
CA ALA A 222 3.88 -14.00 -13.09
C ALA A 222 4.51 -13.88 -14.48
N LYS A 223 5.55 -13.07 -14.60
CA LYS A 223 6.34 -13.02 -15.84
C LYS A 223 7.28 -14.22 -15.95
N ASP A 224 7.78 -14.66 -14.81
CA ASP A 224 8.65 -15.85 -14.71
C ASP A 224 7.84 -17.03 -14.13
N ASN A 225 8.31 -17.66 -13.05
CA ASN A 225 7.65 -18.82 -12.46
C ASN A 225 6.49 -18.40 -11.54
N LEU A 226 5.41 -19.19 -11.57
CA LEU A 226 4.35 -19.14 -10.57
C LEU A 226 4.41 -20.43 -9.74
N ILE A 227 4.65 -20.28 -8.44
CA ILE A 227 4.68 -21.39 -7.46
C ILE A 227 3.52 -21.16 -6.50
N HIS A 228 2.62 -22.14 -6.41
CA HIS A 228 1.47 -22.08 -5.51
C HIS A 228 1.42 -23.32 -4.62
N GLN A 229 1.45 -23.10 -3.30
CA GLN A 229 1.32 -24.10 -2.25
C GLN A 229 0.48 -23.52 -1.12
N GLY A 230 -0.82 -23.69 -1.17
CA GLY A 230 -1.77 -23.13 -0.21
C GLY A 230 -3.19 -23.22 -0.73
N LYS A 231 -4.13 -22.55 -0.07
CA LYS A 231 -5.53 -22.53 -0.49
C LYS A 231 -5.87 -21.28 -1.28
N LEU A 232 -6.52 -21.50 -2.42
CA LEU A 232 -7.17 -20.47 -3.23
C LEU A 232 -8.67 -20.75 -3.27
N HIS A 233 -9.48 -19.76 -2.91
CA HIS A 233 -10.92 -19.80 -3.02
C HIS A 233 -11.42 -18.60 -3.82
N SER A 234 -11.98 -18.88 -5.00
CA SER A 234 -12.63 -17.86 -5.84
C SER A 234 -14.12 -18.17 -5.91
N GLY A 235 -14.95 -17.14 -5.70
CA GLY A 235 -16.40 -17.21 -5.93
C GLY A 235 -16.79 -16.78 -7.35
N GLY A 236 -15.84 -16.32 -8.16
CA GLY A 236 -16.04 -16.02 -9.59
C GLY A 236 -16.29 -17.28 -10.41
N VAL A 237 -17.02 -17.12 -11.52
CA VAL A 237 -17.34 -18.18 -12.48
C VAL A 237 -16.27 -18.26 -13.55
#